data_0de1babbff81f27093dd72c716ad6361
#
_entry.id   0de1babbff81f27093dd72c716ad6361
#
_cell.length_a   1.000
_cell.length_b   1.000
_cell.length_c   1.000
_cell.angle_alpha   90.00
_cell.angle_beta   90.00
_cell.angle_gamma   90.00
#
_symmetry.space_group_name_H-M   'P 1'
#
loop_
_entity.id
_entity.type
_entity.pdbx_description
1 polymer ?
#
loop_
_entity_poly.entity_id
_entity_poly.type
_entity_poly.pdbx_seq_one_letter_code
_entity_poly.pdbx_strand_id
1 'polypeptide(L)'
;MSAYGAGLFHDDVAVDVRDEYLALLASGATDAAAFRTMLLEWKASIADYDDGPVFWLALAATQWEYGRLHPRSKTEALKVIDEGKDIDRWAESGLVKRRQAVLAKLKKKLLAPLPKRRMPRLRADLELPSNSVTTPDGNAKATAWQFGTEPGRPQSQVYVTIKVKQSEGGGCVFVASCELSDIKLKWIDADTVRITYPKQTEVEQQDATSFYFGRTIAVKYRRA
;
A
#
# COMPACT_ATOMS: atom_id res chain seq x y z
N MET A 1 2.89 12.65 -4.69
CA MET A 1 3.70 11.43 -4.46
C MET A 1 4.54 11.60 -3.21
N SER A 2 4.43 10.70 -2.26
CA SER A 2 5.14 10.80 -0.98
C SER A 2 6.23 9.73 -0.89
N ALA A 3 7.45 10.12 -1.25
CA ALA A 3 8.61 9.34 -0.91
C ALA A 3 9.13 9.80 0.46
N TYR A 4 9.17 8.91 1.43
CA TYR A 4 9.57 9.20 2.80
C TYR A 4 11.00 8.78 3.14
N GLY A 5 11.81 8.41 2.14
CA GLY A 5 13.23 8.08 2.31
C GLY A 5 13.86 7.48 1.05
N ALA A 6 15.19 7.45 0.99
CA ALA A 6 15.94 7.00 -0.19
C ALA A 6 15.89 5.48 -0.46
N GLY A 7 15.25 4.69 0.41
CA GLY A 7 15.08 3.24 0.23
C GLY A 7 14.24 2.92 -1.00
N LEU A 8 14.45 1.73 -1.60
CA LEU A 8 13.71 1.35 -2.81
C LEU A 8 12.20 1.32 -2.57
N PHE A 9 11.78 0.79 -1.43
CA PHE A 9 10.38 0.67 -1.01
C PHE A 9 9.99 1.74 0.02
N HIS A 10 10.62 2.91 -0.03
CA HIS A 10 10.21 4.12 0.68
C HIS A 10 9.45 5.08 -0.25
N ASP A 11 8.70 4.51 -1.18
CA ASP A 11 7.87 5.18 -2.16
C ASP A 11 6.59 4.36 -2.33
N ASP A 12 5.44 5.03 -2.31
CA ASP A 12 4.14 4.36 -2.32
C ASP A 12 3.96 3.51 -3.59
N VAL A 13 4.34 4.05 -4.75
CA VAL A 13 4.31 3.32 -6.03
C VAL A 13 5.14 2.03 -5.96
N ALA A 14 6.34 2.11 -5.35
CA ALA A 14 7.20 0.93 -5.23
C ALA A 14 6.60 -0.13 -4.31
N VAL A 15 5.93 0.28 -3.24
CA VAL A 15 5.23 -0.63 -2.30
C VAL A 15 4.05 -1.30 -3.01
N ASP A 16 3.22 -0.53 -3.69
CA ASP A 16 2.03 -1.02 -4.39
C ASP A 16 2.43 -2.03 -5.49
N VAL A 17 3.43 -1.72 -6.31
CA VAL A 17 3.97 -2.63 -7.34
C VAL A 17 4.45 -3.95 -6.74
N ARG A 18 5.17 -3.89 -5.61
CA ARG A 18 5.64 -5.08 -4.91
C ARG A 18 4.47 -5.92 -4.43
N ASP A 19 3.55 -5.30 -3.72
CA ASP A 19 2.48 -5.98 -2.99
C ASP A 19 1.48 -6.61 -3.98
N GLU A 20 1.16 -5.91 -5.06
CA GLU A 20 0.30 -6.44 -6.12
C GLU A 20 0.95 -7.62 -6.86
N TYR A 21 2.23 -7.51 -7.24
CA TYR A 21 2.94 -8.63 -7.86
C TYR A 21 2.98 -9.86 -6.96
N LEU A 22 3.23 -9.68 -5.66
CA LEU A 22 3.24 -10.76 -4.69
C LEU A 22 1.83 -11.36 -4.47
N ALA A 23 0.79 -10.54 -4.47
CA ALA A 23 -0.60 -11.00 -4.39
C ALA A 23 -1.00 -11.86 -5.60
N LEU A 24 -0.61 -11.46 -6.81
CA LEU A 24 -0.83 -12.25 -8.03
C LEU A 24 -0.15 -13.62 -7.94
N LEU A 25 1.09 -13.68 -7.49
CA LEU A 25 1.79 -14.96 -7.30
C LEU A 25 1.13 -15.82 -6.23
N ALA A 26 0.73 -15.21 -5.12
CA ALA A 26 0.11 -15.91 -4.01
C ALA A 26 -1.28 -16.45 -4.36
N SER A 27 -2.02 -15.77 -5.26
CA SER A 27 -3.28 -16.28 -5.83
C SER A 27 -3.10 -17.41 -6.85
N GLY A 28 -1.85 -17.83 -7.12
CA GLY A 28 -1.55 -18.95 -8.01
C GLY A 28 -1.25 -18.54 -9.45
N ALA A 29 -1.09 -17.25 -9.75
CA ALA A 29 -0.71 -16.83 -11.09
C ALA A 29 0.69 -17.36 -11.46
N THR A 30 0.87 -17.75 -12.70
CA THR A 30 2.20 -18.08 -13.24
C THR A 30 3.04 -16.80 -13.36
N ASP A 31 4.37 -16.91 -13.38
CA ASP A 31 5.26 -15.75 -13.55
C ASP A 31 4.90 -14.92 -14.80
N ALA A 32 4.58 -15.60 -15.91
CA ALA A 32 4.20 -14.94 -17.16
C ALA A 32 2.83 -14.26 -17.07
N ALA A 33 1.87 -14.85 -16.35
CA ALA A 33 0.56 -14.25 -16.12
C ALA A 33 0.67 -13.03 -15.22
N ALA A 34 1.33 -13.17 -14.05
CA ALA A 34 1.56 -12.06 -13.13
C ALA A 34 2.28 -10.89 -13.82
N PHE A 35 3.34 -11.17 -14.57
CA PHE A 35 4.05 -10.13 -15.31
C PHE A 35 3.16 -9.41 -16.33
N ARG A 36 2.32 -10.14 -17.11
CA ARG A 36 1.39 -9.52 -18.06
C ARG A 36 0.34 -8.66 -17.39
N THR A 37 -0.23 -9.14 -16.28
CA THR A 37 -1.21 -8.37 -15.49
C THR A 37 -0.58 -7.06 -15.00
N MET A 38 0.59 -7.10 -14.39
CA MET A 38 1.31 -5.90 -13.97
C MET A 38 1.50 -4.89 -15.11
N LEU A 39 1.88 -5.35 -16.32
CA LEU A 39 2.06 -4.45 -17.47
C LEU A 39 0.75 -3.84 -17.96
N LEU A 40 -0.37 -4.52 -17.82
CA LEU A 40 -1.69 -4.02 -18.23
C LEU A 40 -2.24 -3.00 -17.23
N GLU A 41 -2.21 -3.35 -15.97
CA GLU A 41 -2.79 -2.52 -14.91
C GLU A 41 -1.97 -1.26 -14.64
N TRP A 42 -0.64 -1.36 -14.74
CA TRP A 42 0.28 -0.24 -14.55
C TRP A 42 0.65 0.50 -15.83
N LYS A 43 -0.08 0.28 -16.94
CA LYS A 43 0.27 0.86 -18.24
C LYS A 43 0.41 2.39 -18.21
N ALA A 44 -0.48 3.08 -17.51
CA ALA A 44 -0.44 4.53 -17.39
C ALA A 44 0.80 4.99 -16.60
N SER A 45 1.05 4.40 -15.44
CA SER A 45 2.21 4.72 -14.59
C SER A 45 3.53 4.35 -15.26
N ILE A 46 3.58 3.27 -16.04
CA ILE A 46 4.80 2.90 -16.81
C ILE A 46 5.15 3.98 -17.85
N ALA A 47 4.14 4.66 -18.42
CA ALA A 47 4.33 5.74 -19.38
C ALA A 47 4.63 7.09 -18.72
N ASP A 48 4.41 7.21 -17.43
CA ASP A 48 4.68 8.42 -16.66
C ASP A 48 6.18 8.60 -16.41
N TYR A 49 6.63 9.87 -16.44
CA TYR A 49 8.04 10.21 -16.30
C TYR A 49 8.58 9.89 -14.90
N ASP A 50 7.78 10.09 -13.86
CA ASP A 50 8.17 9.90 -12.48
C ASP A 50 7.92 8.47 -11.99
N ASP A 51 6.75 7.91 -12.30
CA ASP A 51 6.33 6.59 -11.79
C ASP A 51 6.93 5.42 -12.57
N GLY A 52 7.16 5.60 -13.89
CA GLY A 52 7.70 4.55 -14.74
C GLY A 52 9.04 4.00 -14.27
N PRO A 53 10.04 4.85 -13.95
CA PRO A 53 11.28 4.40 -13.35
C PRO A 53 11.09 3.61 -12.05
N VAL A 54 10.20 4.08 -11.16
CA VAL A 54 9.91 3.43 -9.87
C VAL A 54 9.28 2.06 -10.07
N PHE A 55 8.31 1.96 -10.99
CA PHE A 55 7.68 0.69 -11.35
C PHE A 55 8.71 -0.37 -11.74
N TRP A 56 9.60 -0.04 -12.69
CA TRP A 56 10.59 -0.99 -13.18
C TRP A 56 11.60 -1.41 -12.11
N LEU A 57 12.06 -0.47 -11.28
CA LEU A 57 12.98 -0.76 -10.19
C LEU A 57 12.33 -1.67 -9.14
N ALA A 58 11.11 -1.36 -8.73
CA ALA A 58 10.37 -2.13 -7.72
C ALA A 58 10.03 -3.53 -8.21
N LEU A 59 9.49 -3.64 -9.44
CA LEU A 59 9.14 -4.93 -10.02
C LEU A 59 10.37 -5.84 -10.18
N ALA A 60 11.48 -5.31 -10.73
CA ALA A 60 12.69 -6.09 -10.92
C ALA A 60 13.32 -6.54 -9.58
N ALA A 61 13.33 -5.65 -8.58
CA ALA A 61 13.84 -5.99 -7.26
C ALA A 61 13.02 -7.09 -6.59
N THR A 62 11.69 -6.98 -6.65
CA THR A 62 10.77 -7.98 -6.10
C THR A 62 10.93 -9.32 -6.80
N GLN A 63 10.93 -9.32 -8.13
CA GLN A 63 11.13 -10.54 -8.92
C GLN A 63 12.48 -11.20 -8.63
N TRP A 64 13.56 -10.42 -8.53
CA TRP A 64 14.88 -10.95 -8.19
C TRP A 64 14.87 -11.60 -6.80
N GLU A 65 14.31 -10.93 -5.82
CA GLU A 65 14.23 -11.43 -4.44
C GLU A 65 13.55 -12.79 -4.34
N TYR A 66 12.53 -13.02 -5.17
CA TYR A 66 11.79 -14.29 -5.20
C TYR A 66 12.36 -15.31 -6.21
N GLY A 67 13.50 -15.01 -6.83
CA GLY A 67 14.12 -15.90 -7.83
C GLY A 67 13.31 -16.04 -9.12
N ARG A 68 12.57 -14.97 -9.52
CA ARG A 68 11.60 -14.96 -10.61
C ARG A 68 11.81 -13.80 -11.60
N LEU A 69 13.03 -13.25 -11.64
CA LEU A 69 13.33 -12.06 -12.45
C LEU A 69 13.05 -12.28 -13.92
N HIS A 70 12.09 -11.52 -14.45
CA HIS A 70 11.76 -11.51 -15.87
C HIS A 70 12.82 -10.73 -16.66
N PRO A 71 13.25 -11.24 -17.87
CA PRO A 71 14.29 -10.56 -18.67
C PRO A 71 13.99 -9.09 -18.95
N ARG A 72 12.75 -8.76 -19.34
CA ARG A 72 12.34 -7.38 -19.59
C ARG A 72 12.41 -6.51 -18.35
N SER A 73 11.95 -6.99 -17.17
CA SER A 73 12.08 -6.23 -15.92
C SER A 73 13.53 -5.91 -15.59
N LYS A 74 14.42 -6.91 -15.79
CA LYS A 74 15.87 -6.71 -15.61
C LYS A 74 16.41 -5.63 -16.54
N THR A 75 16.09 -5.72 -17.85
CA THR A 75 16.58 -4.77 -18.86
C THR A 75 16.11 -3.35 -18.57
N GLU A 76 14.81 -3.16 -18.30
CA GLU A 76 14.26 -1.82 -18.04
C GLU A 76 14.80 -1.22 -16.72
N ALA A 77 14.89 -2.02 -15.66
CA ALA A 77 15.47 -1.54 -14.41
C ALA A 77 16.95 -1.16 -14.53
N LEU A 78 17.75 -1.94 -15.26
CA LEU A 78 19.14 -1.60 -15.52
C LEU A 78 19.25 -0.31 -16.35
N LYS A 79 18.40 -0.13 -17.35
CA LYS A 79 18.31 1.08 -18.14
C LYS A 79 17.99 2.30 -17.30
N VAL A 80 16.99 2.21 -16.42
CA VAL A 80 16.64 3.28 -15.46
C VAL A 80 17.85 3.66 -14.60
N ILE A 81 18.57 2.67 -14.07
CA ILE A 81 19.75 2.90 -13.23
C ILE A 81 20.86 3.56 -14.02
N ASP A 82 21.15 3.08 -15.22
CA ASP A 82 22.27 3.54 -16.04
C ASP A 82 22.04 4.93 -16.64
N GLU A 83 20.79 5.27 -16.95
CA GLU A 83 20.37 6.59 -17.41
C GLU A 83 20.14 7.58 -16.27
N GLY A 84 20.13 7.14 -15.01
CA GLY A 84 19.93 7.98 -13.83
C GLY A 84 18.51 8.55 -13.69
N LYS A 85 17.53 8.02 -14.42
CA LYS A 85 16.16 8.56 -14.51
C LYS A 85 15.40 8.68 -13.19
N ASP A 86 15.77 7.91 -12.18
CA ASP A 86 15.14 7.98 -10.85
C ASP A 86 15.82 9.03 -9.94
N ILE A 87 16.97 9.57 -10.33
CA ILE A 87 17.79 10.41 -9.44
C ILE A 87 17.26 11.83 -9.28
N ASP A 88 16.69 12.40 -10.34
CA ASP A 88 16.23 13.79 -10.35
C ASP A 88 15.16 14.07 -9.28
N ARG A 89 14.34 13.09 -8.99
CA ARG A 89 13.30 13.15 -7.93
C ARG A 89 13.87 13.42 -6.52
N TRP A 90 15.17 13.17 -6.33
CA TRP A 90 15.85 13.29 -5.04
C TRP A 90 16.73 14.53 -4.91
N ALA A 91 16.80 15.35 -5.96
CA ALA A 91 17.70 16.51 -6.05
C ALA A 91 17.46 17.49 -4.89
N GLU A 92 16.21 17.84 -4.62
CA GLU A 92 15.82 18.81 -3.59
C GLU A 92 15.87 18.25 -2.16
N SER A 93 15.79 16.92 -2.00
CA SER A 93 15.72 16.29 -0.67
C SER A 93 17.06 16.08 0.01
N GLY A 94 18.18 16.33 -0.70
CA GLY A 94 19.53 16.00 -0.21
C GLY A 94 19.85 14.50 -0.13
N LEU A 95 18.97 13.64 -0.64
CA LEU A 95 19.09 12.19 -0.54
C LEU A 95 19.74 11.52 -1.75
N VAL A 96 20.16 12.27 -2.75
CA VAL A 96 20.75 11.77 -4.02
C VAL A 96 21.84 10.72 -3.78
N LYS A 97 22.84 11.01 -2.96
CA LYS A 97 23.92 10.05 -2.67
C LYS A 97 23.43 8.74 -2.06
N ARG A 98 22.43 8.83 -1.17
CA ARG A 98 21.82 7.64 -0.55
C ARG A 98 21.03 6.83 -1.58
N ARG A 99 20.27 7.50 -2.44
CA ARG A 99 19.52 6.85 -3.52
C ARG A 99 20.47 6.18 -4.51
N GLN A 100 21.53 6.84 -4.94
CA GLN A 100 22.56 6.25 -5.80
C GLN A 100 23.16 4.97 -5.18
N ALA A 101 23.44 4.96 -3.88
CA ALA A 101 23.93 3.78 -3.19
C ALA A 101 22.90 2.62 -3.18
N VAL A 102 21.62 2.93 -3.03
CA VAL A 102 20.53 1.93 -3.12
C VAL A 102 20.47 1.34 -4.54
N LEU A 103 20.49 2.19 -5.56
CA LEU A 103 20.45 1.76 -6.97
C LEU A 103 21.70 0.94 -7.36
N ALA A 104 22.89 1.32 -6.89
CA ALA A 104 24.10 0.55 -7.11
C ALA A 104 24.03 -0.86 -6.49
N LYS A 105 23.45 -0.98 -5.28
CA LYS A 105 23.18 -2.29 -4.64
C LYS A 105 22.17 -3.10 -5.44
N LEU A 106 21.10 -2.48 -5.94
CA LEU A 106 20.12 -3.14 -6.79
C LEU A 106 20.76 -3.62 -8.09
N LYS A 107 21.53 -2.79 -8.78
CA LYS A 107 22.27 -3.16 -10.00
C LYS A 107 23.13 -4.40 -9.78
N LYS A 108 23.90 -4.42 -8.68
CA LYS A 108 24.72 -5.60 -8.31
C LYS A 108 23.85 -6.85 -8.14
N LYS A 109 22.69 -6.75 -7.49
CA LYS A 109 21.75 -7.88 -7.33
C LYS A 109 21.22 -8.36 -8.68
N LEU A 110 20.75 -7.46 -9.54
CA LEU A 110 20.19 -7.81 -10.85
C LEU A 110 21.18 -8.49 -11.79
N LEU A 111 22.48 -8.22 -11.61
CA LEU A 111 23.57 -8.84 -12.37
C LEU A 111 24.08 -10.15 -11.73
N ALA A 112 23.74 -10.40 -10.48
CA ALA A 112 24.12 -11.64 -9.78
C ALA A 112 23.22 -12.81 -10.20
N PRO A 113 23.67 -14.07 -9.95
CA PRO A 113 22.82 -15.25 -10.09
C PRO A 113 21.54 -15.10 -9.29
N LEU A 114 20.42 -15.60 -9.84
CA LEU A 114 19.13 -15.57 -9.16
C LEU A 114 19.18 -16.40 -7.87
N PRO A 115 18.56 -15.91 -6.79
CA PRO A 115 18.35 -16.72 -5.60
C PRO A 115 17.39 -17.89 -5.91
N LYS A 116 17.35 -18.86 -4.99
CA LYS A 116 16.42 -19.99 -5.11
C LYS A 116 14.99 -19.47 -5.23
N ARG A 117 14.25 -19.98 -6.23
CA ARG A 117 12.86 -19.66 -6.45
C ARG A 117 12.01 -20.00 -5.23
N ARG A 118 11.20 -19.06 -4.79
CA ARG A 118 10.27 -19.23 -3.68
C ARG A 118 8.90 -18.66 -4.00
N MET A 119 7.88 -19.18 -3.35
CA MET A 119 6.55 -18.59 -3.38
C MET A 119 6.47 -17.49 -2.33
N PRO A 120 5.86 -16.36 -2.64
CA PRO A 120 5.43 -15.46 -1.59
C PRO A 120 4.49 -16.25 -0.68
N ARG A 121 4.75 -16.25 0.58
CA ARG A 121 3.69 -16.54 1.53
C ARG A 121 2.83 -15.29 1.48
N LEU A 122 1.54 -15.44 1.15
CA LEU A 122 0.59 -14.44 1.61
C LEU A 122 0.93 -14.34 3.09
N ARG A 123 1.42 -13.21 3.50
CA ARG A 123 1.47 -12.95 4.92
C ARG A 123 0.03 -13.05 5.36
N ALA A 124 -0.28 -14.07 6.13
CA ALA A 124 -1.49 -14.11 6.93
C ALA A 124 -1.55 -12.87 7.87
N ASP A 125 -0.44 -12.19 8.03
CA ASP A 125 -0.19 -10.96 8.76
C ASP A 125 -0.45 -9.70 7.91
N LEU A 126 -0.77 -9.79 6.61
CA LEU A 126 -1.40 -8.72 5.84
C LEU A 126 -2.94 -8.78 5.87
N GLU A 127 -3.56 -9.76 6.47
CA GLU A 127 -4.75 -9.48 7.26
C GLU A 127 -4.26 -8.68 8.48
N LEU A 128 -3.99 -7.40 8.25
CA LEU A 128 -3.84 -6.45 9.35
C LEU A 128 -4.98 -6.75 10.30
N PRO A 129 -4.72 -6.98 11.60
CA PRO A 129 -5.78 -7.23 12.56
C PRO A 129 -6.85 -6.19 12.27
N SER A 130 -8.02 -6.63 11.87
CA SER A 130 -9.09 -5.72 11.48
C SER A 130 -10.37 -6.06 12.23
N ASN A 131 -11.08 -4.99 12.59
CA ASN A 131 -12.43 -5.11 13.15
C ASN A 131 -13.37 -4.40 12.18
N SER A 132 -14.38 -5.08 11.67
CA SER A 132 -15.28 -4.49 10.70
C SER A 132 -16.75 -4.71 11.02
N VAL A 133 -17.56 -3.73 10.67
CA VAL A 133 -19.02 -3.79 10.76
C VAL A 133 -19.63 -3.30 9.46
N THR A 134 -20.65 -4.01 8.99
CA THR A 134 -21.35 -3.70 7.74
C THR A 134 -22.77 -3.27 8.05
N THR A 135 -23.34 -2.36 7.25
CA THR A 135 -24.75 -2.00 7.33
C THR A 135 -25.64 -3.20 7.02
N PRO A 136 -26.87 -3.26 7.53
CA PRO A 136 -27.80 -4.37 7.25
C PRO A 136 -28.08 -4.59 5.77
N ASP A 137 -28.03 -3.54 4.95
CA ASP A 137 -28.20 -3.60 3.50
C ASP A 137 -26.92 -4.04 2.74
N GLY A 138 -25.79 -4.21 3.45
CA GLY A 138 -24.51 -4.61 2.87
C GLY A 138 -23.81 -3.55 2.04
N ASN A 139 -24.37 -2.33 1.93
CA ASN A 139 -23.89 -1.30 1.03
C ASN A 139 -22.86 -0.34 1.63
N ALA A 140 -22.61 -0.40 2.95
CA ALA A 140 -21.53 0.34 3.58
C ALA A 140 -20.85 -0.50 4.64
N LYS A 141 -19.54 -0.33 4.78
CA LYS A 141 -18.69 -1.06 5.72
C LYS A 141 -17.76 -0.07 6.42
N ALA A 142 -17.65 -0.18 7.73
CA ALA A 142 -16.62 0.50 8.49
C ALA A 142 -15.59 -0.55 8.94
N THR A 143 -14.32 -0.29 8.69
CA THR A 143 -13.23 -1.20 9.02
C THR A 143 -12.15 -0.45 9.78
N ALA A 144 -11.79 -0.93 10.96
CA ALA A 144 -10.64 -0.49 11.72
C ALA A 144 -9.45 -1.41 11.44
N TRP A 145 -8.30 -0.84 11.17
CA TRP A 145 -7.02 -1.55 11.03
C TRP A 145 -6.00 -0.99 11.99
N GLN A 146 -5.10 -1.84 12.43
CA GLN A 146 -3.94 -1.42 13.17
C GLN A 146 -2.77 -1.23 12.21
N PHE A 147 -2.24 -0.02 12.19
CA PHE A 147 -1.02 0.33 11.51
C PHE A 147 0.06 0.63 12.56
N GLY A 148 1.28 0.68 12.08
CA GLY A 148 2.35 1.15 12.89
C GLY A 148 2.99 0.06 13.69
N THR A 149 4.22 0.12 13.59
CA THR A 149 5.09 -0.93 13.97
C THR A 149 6.24 -0.39 14.80
N GLU A 150 6.11 0.86 15.26
CA GLU A 150 7.01 1.31 16.30
C GLU A 150 6.61 0.63 17.60
N PRO A 151 7.51 -0.15 18.20
CA PRO A 151 7.25 -0.79 19.49
C PRO A 151 6.78 0.24 20.52
N GLY A 152 5.59 0.05 21.06
CA GLY A 152 5.03 0.92 22.09
C GLY A 152 4.19 2.11 21.60
N ARG A 153 3.94 2.24 20.29
CA ARG A 153 3.04 3.26 19.72
C ARG A 153 2.13 2.64 18.64
N PRO A 154 1.15 1.84 19.02
CA PRO A 154 0.19 1.32 18.06
C PRO A 154 -0.64 2.46 17.49
N GLN A 155 -0.79 2.49 16.17
CA GLN A 155 -1.66 3.41 15.48
C GLN A 155 -2.80 2.65 14.82
N SER A 156 -4.02 3.07 15.07
CA SER A 156 -5.21 2.49 14.47
C SER A 156 -5.90 3.48 13.54
N GLN A 157 -6.40 2.99 12.43
CA GLN A 157 -7.14 3.78 11.44
C GLN A 157 -8.51 3.16 11.20
N VAL A 158 -9.51 4.00 10.92
CA VAL A 158 -10.85 3.55 10.52
C VAL A 158 -11.18 4.09 9.16
N TYR A 159 -11.52 3.19 8.25
CA TYR A 159 -12.02 3.49 6.91
C TYR A 159 -13.52 3.23 6.85
N VAL A 160 -14.22 4.09 6.12
CA VAL A 160 -15.60 3.86 5.72
C VAL A 160 -15.63 3.65 4.22
N THR A 161 -16.12 2.50 3.78
CA THR A 161 -16.31 2.17 2.37
C THR A 161 -17.79 2.06 2.04
N ILE A 162 -18.15 2.49 0.83
CA ILE A 162 -19.50 2.43 0.28
C ILE A 162 -19.43 1.61 -1.01
N LYS A 163 -20.34 0.66 -1.14
CA LYS A 163 -20.45 -0.20 -2.33
C LYS A 163 -21.69 0.17 -3.12
N VAL A 164 -21.51 0.42 -4.43
CA VAL A 164 -22.61 0.67 -5.37
C VAL A 164 -22.41 -0.24 -6.58
N LYS A 165 -23.30 -1.20 -6.78
CA LYS A 165 -23.20 -2.24 -7.82
C LYS A 165 -21.86 -3.00 -7.73
N GLN A 166 -20.97 -2.81 -8.72
CA GLN A 166 -19.65 -3.45 -8.76
C GLN A 166 -18.52 -2.50 -8.34
N SER A 167 -18.84 -1.26 -7.97
CA SER A 167 -17.86 -0.27 -7.55
C SER A 167 -17.85 -0.14 -6.03
N GLU A 168 -16.65 -0.02 -5.46
CA GLU A 168 -16.43 0.26 -4.05
C GLU A 168 -15.52 1.47 -3.92
N GLY A 169 -15.83 2.38 -3.02
CA GLY A 169 -15.05 3.57 -2.74
C GLY A 169 -15.19 3.97 -1.29
N GLY A 170 -14.17 4.59 -0.75
CA GLY A 170 -14.17 4.97 0.66
C GLY A 170 -12.94 5.78 1.03
N GLY A 171 -12.88 6.19 2.30
CA GLY A 171 -11.76 6.96 2.83
C GLY A 171 -11.53 6.72 4.31
N CYS A 172 -10.33 7.09 4.76
CA CYS A 172 -10.00 7.13 6.16
C CYS A 172 -10.77 8.27 6.83
N VAL A 173 -11.44 7.95 7.93
CA VAL A 173 -12.23 8.93 8.70
C VAL A 173 -11.70 9.15 10.10
N PHE A 174 -10.79 8.28 10.55
CA PHE A 174 -10.24 8.35 11.90
C PHE A 174 -8.83 7.75 11.94
N VAL A 175 -7.92 8.47 12.58
CA VAL A 175 -6.54 8.02 12.88
C VAL A 175 -6.24 8.36 14.32
N ALA A 176 -5.75 7.38 15.08
CA ALA A 176 -5.46 7.57 16.48
C ALA A 176 -4.40 6.61 17.02
N SER A 177 -3.67 7.07 18.04
CA SER A 177 -2.64 6.29 18.74
C SER A 177 -3.28 5.41 19.82
N CYS A 178 -3.83 4.25 19.41
CA CYS A 178 -4.40 3.24 20.30
C CYS A 178 -4.35 1.85 19.68
N GLU A 179 -4.56 0.83 20.51
CA GLU A 179 -4.68 -0.55 20.04
C GLU A 179 -6.00 -0.75 19.29
N LEU A 180 -5.99 -1.63 18.29
CA LEU A 180 -7.19 -1.98 17.55
C LEU A 180 -8.31 -2.54 18.45
N SER A 181 -7.94 -3.33 19.46
CA SER A 181 -8.86 -3.91 20.44
C SER A 181 -9.70 -2.86 21.19
N ASP A 182 -9.18 -1.64 21.29
CA ASP A 182 -9.84 -0.54 21.99
C ASP A 182 -10.83 0.22 21.10
N ILE A 183 -10.78 -0.01 19.79
CA ILE A 183 -11.72 0.59 18.84
C ILE A 183 -12.97 -0.28 18.71
N LYS A 184 -14.13 0.31 18.99
CA LYS A 184 -15.42 -0.34 18.77
C LYS A 184 -16.20 0.42 17.70
N LEU A 185 -16.60 -0.32 16.67
CA LEU A 185 -17.40 0.17 15.57
C LEU A 185 -18.85 -0.27 15.73
N LYS A 186 -19.80 0.61 15.47
CA LYS A 186 -21.23 0.27 15.46
C LYS A 186 -22.00 1.18 14.50
N TRP A 187 -22.74 0.60 13.59
CA TRP A 187 -23.76 1.32 12.84
C TRP A 187 -24.93 1.67 13.76
N ILE A 188 -25.32 2.94 13.78
CA ILE A 188 -26.47 3.45 14.52
C ILE A 188 -27.73 3.31 13.65
N ASP A 189 -27.57 3.64 12.38
CA ASP A 189 -28.55 3.52 11.32
C ASP A 189 -27.83 3.25 9.98
N ALA A 190 -28.55 3.33 8.85
CA ALA A 190 -27.99 3.04 7.53
C ALA A 190 -26.85 4.00 7.13
N ASP A 191 -26.91 5.25 7.60
CA ASP A 191 -26.03 6.33 7.17
C ASP A 191 -25.20 6.93 8.31
N THR A 192 -25.20 6.28 9.49
CA THR A 192 -24.45 6.77 10.66
C THR A 192 -23.64 5.66 11.30
N VAL A 193 -22.33 5.80 11.31
CA VAL A 193 -21.42 4.91 12.06
C VAL A 193 -20.92 5.60 13.33
N ARG A 194 -20.81 4.85 14.42
CA ARG A 194 -20.18 5.29 15.67
C ARG A 194 -18.84 4.60 15.86
N ILE A 195 -17.80 5.42 16.10
CA ILE A 195 -16.47 5.00 16.50
C ILE A 195 -16.32 5.29 18.00
N THR A 196 -16.06 4.27 18.79
CA THR A 196 -15.77 4.40 20.23
C THR A 196 -14.30 4.07 20.47
N TYR A 197 -13.61 4.90 21.23
CA TYR A 197 -12.17 4.80 21.51
C TYR A 197 -11.86 5.32 22.93
N PRO A 198 -10.68 5.00 23.54
CA PRO A 198 -10.34 5.40 24.89
C PRO A 198 -10.23 6.92 25.07
N LYS A 199 -10.57 7.42 26.26
CA LYS A 199 -10.53 8.88 26.55
C LYS A 199 -9.16 9.52 26.38
N GLN A 200 -8.11 8.77 26.70
CA GLN A 200 -6.72 9.27 26.70
C GLN A 200 -6.02 9.13 25.35
N THR A 201 -6.75 8.69 24.32
CA THR A 201 -6.20 8.47 22.98
C THR A 201 -5.86 9.81 22.32
N GLU A 202 -4.65 9.93 21.80
CA GLU A 202 -4.25 10.99 20.90
C GLU A 202 -4.86 10.73 19.53
N VAL A 203 -5.63 11.69 19.04
CA VAL A 203 -6.35 11.59 17.76
C VAL A 203 -5.68 12.52 16.76
N GLU A 204 -5.22 11.98 15.65
CA GLU A 204 -4.56 12.70 14.56
C GLU A 204 -5.56 13.16 13.49
N GLN A 205 -6.57 12.31 13.20
CA GLN A 205 -7.63 12.62 12.22
C GLN A 205 -8.98 12.21 12.76
N GLN A 206 -9.99 13.06 12.53
CA GLN A 206 -11.37 12.82 12.96
C GLN A 206 -12.35 13.53 12.03
N ASP A 207 -12.86 12.84 11.02
CA ASP A 207 -13.77 13.39 10.03
C ASP A 207 -15.22 13.15 10.44
N ALA A 208 -16.06 14.17 10.34
CA ALA A 208 -17.49 14.08 10.69
C ALA A 208 -18.31 13.31 9.67
N THR A 209 -17.83 13.20 8.44
CA THR A 209 -18.53 12.57 7.32
C THR A 209 -17.58 11.90 6.34
N SER A 210 -18.10 10.89 5.63
CA SER A 210 -17.45 10.28 4.46
C SER A 210 -18.45 10.32 3.30
N PHE A 211 -18.01 10.79 2.13
CA PHE A 211 -18.88 10.95 0.95
C PHE A 211 -18.31 10.23 -0.26
N TYR A 212 -19.03 9.23 -0.77
CA TYR A 212 -18.71 8.51 -1.99
C TYR A 212 -19.98 8.11 -2.74
N PHE A 213 -19.93 8.13 -4.05
CA PHE A 213 -21.03 7.72 -4.94
C PHE A 213 -22.40 8.36 -4.63
N GLY A 214 -22.41 9.64 -4.23
CA GLY A 214 -23.65 10.36 -3.92
C GLY A 214 -24.26 10.03 -2.55
N ARG A 215 -23.60 9.19 -1.74
CA ARG A 215 -24.03 8.84 -0.37
C ARG A 215 -23.10 9.47 0.66
N THR A 216 -23.67 10.07 1.68
CA THR A 216 -22.95 10.62 2.83
C THR A 216 -23.16 9.72 4.03
N ILE A 217 -22.06 9.30 4.65
CA ILE A 217 -22.06 8.59 5.93
C ILE A 217 -21.63 9.56 7.02
N ALA A 218 -22.47 9.77 8.00
CA ALA A 218 -22.13 10.53 9.20
C ALA A 218 -21.28 9.67 10.15
N VAL A 219 -20.23 10.26 10.70
CA VAL A 219 -19.34 9.58 11.66
C VAL A 219 -19.51 10.23 13.03
N LYS A 220 -19.96 9.48 14.00
CA LYS A 220 -20.10 9.90 15.40
C LYS A 220 -19.01 9.28 16.25
N TYR A 221 -18.48 10.07 17.16
CA TYR A 221 -17.38 9.68 18.02
C TYR A 221 -17.82 9.60 19.47
N ARG A 222 -17.30 8.60 20.20
CA ARG A 222 -17.53 8.46 21.62
C ARG A 222 -16.19 8.11 22.30
N ARG A 223 -15.80 8.90 23.26
CA ARG A 223 -14.72 8.55 24.17
C ARG A 223 -15.26 7.71 25.32
N ALA A 224 -14.66 6.54 25.56
CA ALA A 224 -15.12 5.58 26.59
C ALA A 224 -14.09 5.41 27.70
#